data_1380d0d215fcd9c83d7648bb03464fb4
#
_entry.id   1380d0d215fcd9c83d7648bb03464fb4
#
_cell.length_a   1.000
_cell.length_b   1.000
_cell.length_c   1.000
_cell.angle_alpha   90.00
_cell.angle_beta   90.00
_cell.angle_gamma   90.00
#
_symmetry.space_group_name_H-M   'P 1'
#
loop_
_entity.id
_entity.type
_entity.pdbx_description
1 polymer ?
#
loop_
_entity_poly.entity_id
_entity_poly.type
_entity_poly.pdbx_seq_one_letter_code
_entity_poly.pdbx_strand_id
1 'polypeptide(L)'
;MWVRRSVIGFGAVCLLMVGVQLAFPGSRALPLARVNGTMVGLADEKALSSVLAGVENQKLRLTIGKETITGTVKNAGVGPDEKATLQRLAAYPWYWRLVPFSSVTIGALRDEPVQVDVNKTVTEKYAAKIKDICSVPAKDAMLKVTGETVELDAAKSGTACPTDSIVRQLDRQTIGKDGLEYKLQLTTIAPKRTDKDVAPLLTTAKAIVAKPLTVTVAGKTYQVPKATVADWLMFVEKDDKSLVIDASAEKMKKYFETIQKDVYSAPGVTHITTRDGVEVSRVAGAAGRGIDGDKSAESIKQALLAKTGTAELTVAALPPILQYSRSYSNTPEGLQALVNDLSQANGGMAISVRKLGDSGVSANGDEQYHPASTYKLFVAYSVLKRIDRGEWTWDKPTSNGSVATCLDRMIINSDNPCAEWFGGTIGWSTVFGEVRAHGLSRTAVTAGGFVSTANDLALFLQKLETNQLGLSEPSRARLLDVMKRQVYRNGVPAGVNGVVADKVGFLDGILNDAAIVYSPKGVYVISIMSNGSSWGAIASVARAIDTKITE
;
A
#
# COMPACT_ATOMS: atom_id res chain seq x y z
N MET A 1 4.27 52.19 -90.70
CA MET A 1 4.06 50.72 -90.84
C MET A 1 4.63 49.91 -89.64
N TRP A 2 5.71 50.32 -89.08
CA TRP A 2 6.38 49.63 -87.94
C TRP A 2 5.54 49.64 -86.60
N VAL A 3 4.97 50.77 -86.27
CA VAL A 3 4.19 50.89 -84.99
C VAL A 3 2.95 49.98 -85.00
N ARG A 4 2.25 49.85 -86.14
CA ARG A 4 1.08 48.97 -86.29
C ARG A 4 1.45 47.47 -86.16
N ARG A 5 2.61 47.05 -86.68
CA ARG A 5 3.08 45.65 -86.53
C ARG A 5 3.49 45.33 -85.11
N SER A 6 4.10 46.29 -84.39
CA SER A 6 4.47 46.13 -82.98
C SER A 6 3.24 46.04 -82.06
N VAL A 7 2.19 46.84 -82.32
CA VAL A 7 0.95 46.81 -81.52
C VAL A 7 0.16 45.51 -81.78
N ILE A 8 0.11 45.01 -83.01
CA ILE A 8 -0.55 43.75 -83.35
C ILE A 8 0.22 42.58 -82.74
N GLY A 9 1.56 42.59 -82.78
CA GLY A 9 2.41 41.57 -82.15
C GLY A 9 2.27 41.55 -80.62
N PHE A 10 2.22 42.71 -79.99
CA PHE A 10 2.00 42.80 -78.55
C PHE A 10 0.58 42.32 -78.15
N GLY A 11 -0.45 42.69 -78.92
CA GLY A 11 -1.80 42.19 -78.67
C GLY A 11 -1.92 40.65 -78.78
N ALA A 12 -1.25 40.05 -79.78
CA ALA A 12 -1.21 38.61 -79.96
C ALA A 12 -0.51 37.90 -78.83
N VAL A 13 0.60 38.46 -78.29
CA VAL A 13 1.30 37.94 -77.12
C VAL A 13 0.42 38.04 -75.88
N CYS A 14 -0.28 39.13 -75.67
CA CYS A 14 -1.21 39.27 -74.55
C CYS A 14 -2.36 38.25 -74.60
N LEU A 15 -2.96 38.01 -75.80
CA LEU A 15 -4.02 37.01 -76.01
C LEU A 15 -3.48 35.59 -75.75
N LEU A 16 -2.30 35.27 -76.24
CA LEU A 16 -1.66 33.99 -76.03
C LEU A 16 -1.41 33.75 -74.50
N MET A 17 -0.92 34.76 -73.80
CA MET A 17 -0.69 34.70 -72.35
C MET A 17 -1.98 34.52 -71.57
N VAL A 18 -3.06 35.19 -71.93
CA VAL A 18 -4.38 34.97 -71.35
C VAL A 18 -4.84 33.53 -71.57
N GLY A 19 -4.70 33.00 -72.78
CA GLY A 19 -5.02 31.62 -73.08
C GLY A 19 -4.24 30.62 -72.23
N VAL A 20 -2.92 30.82 -72.10
CA VAL A 20 -2.07 30.00 -71.21
C VAL A 20 -2.49 30.12 -69.73
N GLN A 21 -2.85 31.31 -69.30
CA GLN A 21 -3.28 31.54 -67.91
C GLN A 21 -4.65 30.94 -67.62
N LEU A 22 -5.57 30.94 -68.57
CA LEU A 22 -6.86 30.27 -68.44
C LEU A 22 -6.72 28.75 -68.33
N ALA A 23 -5.76 28.19 -69.11
CA ALA A 23 -5.45 26.77 -69.14
C ALA A 23 -4.51 26.35 -67.98
N PHE A 24 -4.04 27.30 -67.16
CA PHE A 24 -3.08 26.98 -66.10
C PHE A 24 -3.70 26.04 -65.06
N PRO A 25 -3.10 24.85 -64.82
CA PRO A 25 -3.67 23.85 -63.92
C PRO A 25 -3.58 24.29 -62.45
N GLY A 26 -4.68 24.14 -61.70
CA GLY A 26 -4.73 24.42 -60.28
C GLY A 26 -3.91 23.44 -59.43
N SER A 27 -3.29 22.43 -60.07
CA SER A 27 -2.43 21.43 -59.44
C SER A 27 -0.93 21.77 -59.48
N ARG A 28 -0.58 23.00 -59.89
CA ARG A 28 0.80 23.47 -59.93
C ARG A 28 0.94 24.85 -59.29
N ALA A 29 2.09 25.07 -58.59
CA ALA A 29 2.44 26.38 -58.06
C ALA A 29 2.52 27.44 -59.17
N LEU A 30 2.13 28.68 -58.89
CA LEU A 30 2.25 29.78 -59.86
C LEU A 30 3.70 29.98 -60.27
N PRO A 31 3.95 30.45 -61.51
CA PRO A 31 5.29 30.79 -62.00
C PRO A 31 5.98 31.74 -60.96
N LEU A 32 7.24 31.50 -60.66
CA LEU A 32 8.05 32.29 -59.71
C LEU A 32 7.60 32.26 -58.26
N ALA A 33 6.57 31.48 -57.89
CA ALA A 33 6.16 31.33 -56.50
C ALA A 33 7.28 30.73 -55.65
N ARG A 34 7.29 31.09 -54.38
CA ARG A 34 8.27 30.65 -53.39
C ARG A 34 7.59 30.04 -52.19
N VAL A 35 8.30 29.14 -51.53
CA VAL A 35 7.97 28.60 -50.19
C VAL A 35 9.15 28.85 -49.26
N ASN A 36 8.95 29.61 -48.21
CA ASN A 36 10.01 30.01 -47.28
C ASN A 36 11.25 30.59 -48.02
N GLY A 37 11.04 31.42 -49.05
CA GLY A 37 12.10 32.03 -49.87
C GLY A 37 12.68 31.12 -50.97
N THR A 38 12.38 29.82 -50.98
CA THR A 38 12.87 28.88 -52.00
C THR A 38 11.93 28.92 -53.23
N MET A 39 12.49 29.08 -54.43
CA MET A 39 11.74 29.10 -55.67
C MET A 39 11.12 27.73 -55.98
N VAL A 40 9.80 27.68 -56.11
CA VAL A 40 9.04 26.46 -56.41
C VAL A 40 8.06 26.66 -57.57
N GLY A 41 8.27 27.71 -58.38
CA GLY A 41 7.40 28.02 -59.49
C GLY A 41 7.21 26.83 -60.44
N LEU A 42 5.95 26.57 -60.84
CA LEU A 42 5.51 25.45 -61.67
C LEU A 42 5.61 24.05 -61.04
N ALA A 43 6.06 23.94 -59.80
CA ALA A 43 6.13 22.65 -59.10
C ALA A 43 4.74 22.04 -58.94
N ASP A 44 4.64 20.75 -59.18
CA ASP A 44 3.53 19.90 -58.78
C ASP A 44 3.79 19.32 -57.37
N GLU A 45 2.88 18.53 -56.86
CA GLU A 45 2.97 17.95 -55.51
C GLU A 45 4.26 17.13 -55.30
N LYS A 46 4.66 16.34 -56.33
CA LYS A 46 5.87 15.52 -56.27
C LYS A 46 7.16 16.36 -56.26
N ALA A 47 7.20 17.39 -57.04
CA ALA A 47 8.34 18.32 -57.07
C ALA A 47 8.41 19.14 -55.77
N LEU A 48 7.25 19.56 -55.22
CA LEU A 48 7.15 20.26 -53.97
C LEU A 48 7.62 19.38 -52.81
N SER A 49 7.22 18.09 -52.77
CA SER A 49 7.65 17.11 -51.76
C SER A 49 9.17 17.03 -51.63
N SER A 50 9.86 17.03 -52.78
CA SER A 50 11.35 16.99 -52.75
C SER A 50 11.97 18.27 -52.18
N VAL A 51 11.33 19.43 -52.35
CA VAL A 51 11.77 20.72 -51.80
C VAL A 51 11.48 20.80 -50.30
N LEU A 52 10.36 20.22 -49.87
CA LEU A 52 9.95 20.17 -48.47
C LEU A 52 10.63 19.04 -47.68
N ALA A 53 11.39 18.17 -48.37
CA ALA A 53 12.15 17.11 -47.73
C ALA A 53 13.13 17.70 -46.68
N GLY A 54 13.00 17.24 -45.43
CA GLY A 54 13.81 17.73 -44.33
C GLY A 54 13.24 18.91 -43.53
N VAL A 55 12.13 19.54 -43.98
CA VAL A 55 11.44 20.58 -43.20
C VAL A 55 11.04 20.07 -41.82
N GLU A 56 10.68 18.80 -41.72
CA GLU A 56 10.38 18.13 -40.42
C GLU A 56 11.54 18.13 -39.43
N ASN A 57 12.79 18.27 -39.88
CA ASN A 57 13.98 18.34 -39.06
C ASN A 57 14.34 19.77 -38.59
N GLN A 58 13.56 20.76 -39.05
CA GLN A 58 13.76 22.13 -38.60
C GLN A 58 13.45 22.30 -37.13
N LYS A 59 13.92 23.42 -36.56
CA LYS A 59 13.75 23.71 -35.14
C LYS A 59 12.30 23.98 -34.78
N LEU A 60 11.87 23.38 -33.68
CA LEU A 60 10.66 23.75 -32.96
C LEU A 60 11.06 24.54 -31.72
N ARG A 61 10.48 25.72 -31.54
CA ARG A 61 10.55 26.50 -30.31
C ARG A 61 9.16 26.65 -29.72
N LEU A 62 8.92 26.00 -28.58
CA LEU A 62 7.66 26.09 -27.85
C LEU A 62 7.90 26.91 -26.60
N THR A 63 7.30 28.10 -26.51
CA THR A 63 7.35 28.97 -25.34
C THR A 63 6.15 28.71 -24.45
N ILE A 64 6.38 28.38 -23.18
CA ILE A 64 5.36 28.07 -22.17
C ILE A 64 5.59 29.03 -21.00
N GLY A 65 4.79 30.08 -20.91
CA GLY A 65 5.00 31.12 -19.92
C GLY A 65 6.38 31.79 -20.07
N LYS A 66 7.32 31.49 -19.15
CA LYS A 66 8.71 32.00 -19.20
C LYS A 66 9.71 30.96 -19.72
N GLU A 67 9.31 29.74 -19.89
CA GLU A 67 10.19 28.65 -20.33
C GLU A 67 10.06 28.43 -21.85
N THR A 68 11.16 28.01 -22.49
CA THR A 68 11.18 27.66 -23.91
C THR A 68 11.73 26.26 -24.07
N ILE A 69 10.89 25.40 -24.66
CA ILE A 69 11.29 24.04 -25.05
C ILE A 69 11.73 24.06 -26.49
N THR A 70 12.89 23.52 -26.76
CA THR A 70 13.46 23.39 -28.11
C THR A 70 13.50 21.93 -28.53
N GLY A 71 13.18 21.67 -29.80
CA GLY A 71 13.18 20.33 -30.39
C GLY A 71 13.21 20.41 -31.90
N THR A 72 12.75 19.35 -32.55
CA THR A 72 12.48 19.33 -33.98
C THR A 72 10.99 19.24 -34.22
N VAL A 73 10.56 19.75 -35.35
CA VAL A 73 9.14 19.73 -35.79
C VAL A 73 8.65 18.27 -35.82
N LYS A 74 9.47 17.35 -36.34
CA LYS A 74 9.20 15.90 -36.36
C LYS A 74 8.93 15.30 -34.97
N ASN A 75 9.72 15.70 -33.96
CA ASN A 75 9.57 15.17 -32.62
C ASN A 75 8.21 15.55 -31.98
N ALA A 76 7.61 16.64 -32.44
CA ALA A 76 6.27 17.06 -32.06
C ALA A 76 5.15 16.37 -32.88
N GLY A 77 5.51 15.53 -33.82
CA GLY A 77 4.55 14.88 -34.73
C GLY A 77 3.97 15.82 -35.77
N VAL A 78 4.65 16.94 -36.05
CA VAL A 78 4.26 17.92 -37.07
C VAL A 78 5.13 17.72 -38.30
N GLY A 79 4.51 17.68 -39.44
CA GLY A 79 5.18 17.58 -40.74
C GLY A 79 4.63 18.59 -41.76
N PRO A 80 5.21 18.66 -42.95
CA PRO A 80 4.68 19.50 -44.02
C PRO A 80 3.39 18.90 -44.63
N ASP A 81 2.33 19.70 -44.76
CA ASP A 81 1.19 19.41 -45.61
C ASP A 81 1.48 19.90 -47.03
N GLU A 82 1.95 18.99 -47.88
CA GLU A 82 2.33 19.27 -49.26
C GLU A 82 1.15 19.76 -50.06
N LYS A 83 -0.02 19.13 -49.88
CA LYS A 83 -1.24 19.45 -50.63
C LYS A 83 -1.79 20.83 -50.24
N ALA A 84 -1.90 21.12 -48.93
CA ALA A 84 -2.37 22.42 -48.47
C ALA A 84 -1.37 23.54 -48.86
N THR A 85 -0.07 23.27 -48.77
CA THR A 85 0.97 24.21 -49.21
C THR A 85 0.86 24.49 -50.72
N LEU A 86 0.69 23.44 -51.56
CA LEU A 86 0.51 23.60 -52.98
C LEU A 86 -0.77 24.36 -53.31
N GLN A 87 -1.87 24.12 -52.64
CA GLN A 87 -3.12 24.88 -52.81
C GLN A 87 -2.91 26.37 -52.57
N ARG A 88 -2.13 26.76 -51.59
CA ARG A 88 -1.77 28.15 -51.33
C ARG A 88 -0.93 28.75 -52.44
N LEU A 89 0.09 28.00 -52.89
CA LEU A 89 0.99 28.43 -53.96
C LEU A 89 0.29 28.50 -55.35
N ALA A 90 -0.72 27.64 -55.55
CA ALA A 90 -1.51 27.57 -56.77
C ALA A 90 -2.74 28.49 -56.77
N ALA A 91 -3.07 29.12 -55.62
CA ALA A 91 -4.28 29.94 -55.49
C ALA A 91 -4.28 31.12 -56.46
N TYR A 92 -5.12 31.02 -57.49
CA TYR A 92 -5.18 31.97 -58.61
C TYR A 92 -6.63 32.23 -58.94
N PRO A 93 -7.25 33.33 -58.47
CA PRO A 93 -8.64 33.68 -58.78
C PRO A 93 -8.88 33.81 -60.28
N TRP A 94 -10.03 33.30 -60.73
CA TRP A 94 -10.36 33.22 -62.20
C TRP A 94 -10.32 34.58 -62.90
N TYR A 95 -10.72 35.65 -62.22
CA TYR A 95 -10.76 37.01 -62.85
C TYR A 95 -9.35 37.57 -63.08
N TRP A 96 -8.34 37.19 -62.32
CA TRP A 96 -6.95 37.56 -62.61
C TRP A 96 -6.39 36.83 -63.81
N ARG A 97 -6.95 35.67 -64.21
CA ARG A 97 -6.52 34.90 -65.34
C ARG A 97 -6.78 35.65 -66.67
N LEU A 98 -7.65 36.67 -66.65
CA LEU A 98 -7.94 37.54 -67.82
C LEU A 98 -6.94 38.69 -67.95
N VAL A 99 -6.05 38.90 -67.01
CA VAL A 99 -5.04 39.96 -67.06
C VAL A 99 -3.71 39.35 -67.52
N PRO A 100 -3.18 39.78 -68.69
CA PRO A 100 -1.93 39.25 -69.24
C PRO A 100 -0.78 39.33 -68.19
N PHE A 101 0.06 38.30 -68.15
CA PHE A 101 1.19 38.16 -67.22
C PHE A 101 0.86 38.13 -65.72
N SER A 102 -0.39 38.17 -65.35
CA SER A 102 -0.77 38.19 -63.90
C SER A 102 -0.34 36.93 -63.12
N SER A 103 -0.28 35.76 -63.76
CA SER A 103 0.21 34.53 -63.12
C SER A 103 1.67 34.65 -62.69
N VAL A 104 2.50 35.31 -63.53
CA VAL A 104 3.91 35.54 -63.21
C VAL A 104 4.07 36.61 -62.10
N THR A 105 3.31 37.71 -62.20
CA THR A 105 3.35 38.81 -61.28
C THR A 105 2.88 38.36 -59.86
N ILE A 106 1.73 37.67 -59.83
CA ILE A 106 1.18 37.16 -58.56
C ILE A 106 2.11 36.08 -57.99
N GLY A 107 2.64 35.19 -58.84
CA GLY A 107 3.58 34.16 -58.42
C GLY A 107 4.87 34.75 -57.85
N ALA A 108 5.44 35.78 -58.51
CA ALA A 108 6.66 36.44 -58.03
C ALA A 108 6.51 37.10 -56.65
N LEU A 109 5.29 37.57 -56.35
CA LEU A 109 4.96 38.16 -55.04
C LEU A 109 4.55 37.14 -54.00
N ARG A 110 4.41 35.87 -54.36
CA ARG A 110 3.92 34.82 -53.50
C ARG A 110 5.08 34.06 -52.85
N ASP A 111 5.22 34.28 -51.58
CA ASP A 111 6.11 33.48 -50.69
C ASP A 111 5.29 32.97 -49.53
N GLU A 112 4.94 31.68 -49.57
CA GLU A 112 4.05 31.08 -48.59
C GLU A 112 4.87 30.26 -47.57
N PRO A 113 4.50 30.29 -46.29
CA PRO A 113 5.05 29.35 -45.32
C PRO A 113 4.50 27.94 -45.58
N VAL A 114 5.24 26.92 -45.12
CA VAL A 114 4.79 25.53 -45.24
C VAL A 114 3.60 25.29 -44.33
N GLN A 115 2.50 24.79 -44.88
CA GLN A 115 1.35 24.34 -44.10
C GLN A 115 1.70 23.06 -43.35
N VAL A 116 1.08 22.82 -42.21
CA VAL A 116 1.38 21.66 -41.39
C VAL A 116 0.36 20.55 -41.56
N ASP A 117 0.84 19.32 -41.47
CA ASP A 117 0.08 18.10 -41.18
C ASP A 117 0.49 17.57 -39.82
N VAL A 118 -0.47 17.10 -39.01
CA VAL A 118 -0.24 16.66 -37.63
C VAL A 118 -0.50 15.17 -37.51
N ASN A 119 0.56 14.41 -37.24
CA ASN A 119 0.43 13.01 -36.82
C ASN A 119 -0.12 12.96 -35.40
N LYS A 120 -1.44 12.76 -35.31
CA LYS A 120 -2.19 12.82 -34.04
C LYS A 120 -1.55 11.96 -32.94
N THR A 121 -1.18 10.73 -33.26
CA THR A 121 -0.61 9.79 -32.26
C THR A 121 0.74 10.27 -31.69
N VAL A 122 1.61 10.81 -32.56
CA VAL A 122 2.93 11.31 -32.12
C VAL A 122 2.77 12.62 -31.35
N THR A 123 1.89 13.51 -31.85
CA THR A 123 1.63 14.81 -31.21
C THR A 123 0.95 14.67 -29.86
N GLU A 124 0.04 13.69 -29.69
CA GLU A 124 -0.55 13.38 -28.38
C GLU A 124 0.51 12.92 -27.36
N LYS A 125 1.45 12.06 -27.78
CA LYS A 125 2.56 11.63 -26.92
C LYS A 125 3.49 12.80 -26.56
N TYR A 126 3.75 13.69 -27.52
CA TYR A 126 4.52 14.91 -27.30
C TYR A 126 3.80 15.86 -26.35
N ALA A 127 2.50 16.10 -26.58
CA ALA A 127 1.65 16.93 -25.74
C ALA A 127 1.54 16.40 -24.29
N ALA A 128 1.52 15.07 -24.10
CA ALA A 128 1.52 14.48 -22.77
C ALA A 128 2.78 14.82 -21.98
N LYS A 129 3.96 14.82 -22.61
CA LYS A 129 5.22 15.24 -21.96
C LYS A 129 5.21 16.74 -21.60
N ILE A 130 4.61 17.57 -22.44
CA ILE A 130 4.52 19.01 -22.18
C ILE A 130 3.52 19.31 -21.08
N LYS A 131 2.43 18.53 -20.97
CA LYS A 131 1.40 18.70 -19.95
C LYS A 131 1.98 18.78 -18.54
N ASP A 132 2.98 17.97 -18.22
CA ASP A 132 3.61 17.95 -16.90
C ASP A 132 4.36 19.27 -16.58
N ILE A 133 4.85 19.95 -17.62
CA ILE A 133 5.56 21.23 -17.48
C ILE A 133 4.59 22.41 -17.33
N CYS A 134 3.48 22.37 -18.06
CA CYS A 134 2.52 23.49 -18.07
C CYS A 134 1.36 23.34 -17.08
N SER A 135 1.24 22.19 -16.42
CA SER A 135 0.16 21.97 -15.44
C SER A 135 0.66 22.25 -14.03
N VAL A 136 0.26 23.37 -13.52
CA VAL A 136 0.49 23.74 -12.10
C VAL A 136 -0.87 23.67 -11.40
N PRO A 137 -1.03 22.83 -10.36
CA PRO A 137 -2.29 22.77 -9.63
C PRO A 137 -2.60 24.10 -8.95
N ALA A 138 -3.87 24.46 -8.91
CA ALA A 138 -4.31 25.58 -8.09
C ALA A 138 -4.15 25.23 -6.62
N LYS A 139 -3.78 26.21 -5.80
CA LYS A 139 -3.71 26.10 -4.35
C LYS A 139 -4.88 26.82 -3.74
N ASP A 140 -5.67 26.14 -2.93
CA ASP A 140 -6.78 26.70 -2.19
C ASP A 140 -6.28 27.55 -1.01
N ALA A 141 -7.04 28.59 -0.66
CA ALA A 141 -6.79 29.34 0.54
C ALA A 141 -6.96 28.47 1.79
N MET A 142 -6.01 28.58 2.72
CA MET A 142 -6.02 27.88 4.00
C MET A 142 -5.66 28.84 5.13
N LEU A 143 -5.97 28.45 6.35
CA LEU A 143 -5.49 29.14 7.54
C LEU A 143 -4.37 28.31 8.18
N LYS A 144 -3.36 28.97 8.69
CA LYS A 144 -2.26 28.36 9.44
C LYS A 144 -2.01 29.09 10.74
N VAL A 145 -1.60 28.36 11.75
CA VAL A 145 -1.15 28.92 13.02
C VAL A 145 0.33 29.27 12.91
N THR A 146 0.69 30.49 13.32
CA THR A 146 2.09 30.94 13.35
C THR A 146 2.31 31.64 14.71
N GLY A 147 3.01 30.95 15.63
CA GLY A 147 3.21 31.45 16.99
C GLY A 147 1.89 31.69 17.74
N GLU A 148 1.64 32.94 18.10
CA GLU A 148 0.44 33.37 18.86
C GLU A 148 -0.68 33.88 17.96
N THR A 149 -0.64 33.67 16.65
CA THR A 149 -1.62 34.23 15.72
C THR A 149 -2.02 33.22 14.66
N VAL A 150 -3.09 33.53 13.94
CA VAL A 150 -3.56 32.78 12.78
C VAL A 150 -3.35 33.65 11.54
N GLU A 151 -2.77 33.08 10.51
CA GLU A 151 -2.46 33.75 9.25
C GLU A 151 -3.18 33.09 8.08
N LEU A 152 -3.39 33.88 7.03
CA LEU A 152 -3.88 33.38 5.76
C LEU A 152 -2.72 32.76 4.95
N ASP A 153 -2.86 31.52 4.53
CA ASP A 153 -2.08 30.95 3.46
C ASP A 153 -2.87 31.11 2.15
N ALA A 154 -2.50 32.16 1.41
CA ALA A 154 -3.29 32.69 0.30
C ALA A 154 -3.48 31.68 -0.85
N ALA A 155 -4.64 31.74 -1.46
CA ALA A 155 -4.95 30.98 -2.66
C ALA A 155 -4.03 31.38 -3.82
N LYS A 156 -3.72 30.40 -4.68
CA LYS A 156 -2.98 30.65 -5.92
C LYS A 156 -3.67 29.96 -7.08
N SER A 157 -3.89 30.69 -8.16
CA SER A 157 -4.37 30.09 -9.40
C SER A 157 -3.33 29.14 -9.96
N GLY A 158 -3.79 28.04 -10.48
CA GLY A 158 -2.99 27.10 -11.26
C GLY A 158 -3.04 27.39 -12.75
N THR A 159 -2.34 26.59 -13.50
CA THR A 159 -2.36 26.58 -14.98
C THR A 159 -2.55 25.19 -15.51
N ALA A 160 -3.20 25.06 -16.65
CA ALA A 160 -3.31 23.80 -17.37
C ALA A 160 -3.17 24.04 -18.88
N CYS A 161 -2.66 23.05 -19.56
CA CYS A 161 -2.70 22.93 -21.00
C CYS A 161 -3.18 21.53 -21.38
N PRO A 162 -4.49 21.35 -21.59
CA PRO A 162 -5.04 20.06 -22.01
C PRO A 162 -4.39 19.57 -23.30
N THR A 163 -4.10 18.28 -23.37
CA THR A 163 -3.44 17.64 -24.53
C THR A 163 -4.12 17.99 -25.85
N ASP A 164 -5.45 17.92 -25.89
CA ASP A 164 -6.24 18.27 -27.09
C ASP A 164 -6.07 19.73 -27.50
N SER A 165 -5.86 20.63 -26.54
CA SER A 165 -5.59 22.05 -26.84
C SER A 165 -4.24 22.21 -27.51
N ILE A 166 -3.21 21.51 -27.04
CA ILE A 166 -1.86 21.54 -27.64
C ILE A 166 -1.92 21.02 -29.09
N VAL A 167 -2.56 19.88 -29.31
CA VAL A 167 -2.72 19.28 -30.64
C VAL A 167 -3.40 20.25 -31.58
N ARG A 168 -4.57 20.79 -31.19
CA ARG A 168 -5.33 21.76 -32.05
C ARG A 168 -4.57 23.06 -32.32
N GLN A 169 -3.74 23.48 -31.38
CA GLN A 169 -2.95 24.69 -31.53
C GLN A 169 -1.78 24.47 -32.49
N LEU A 170 -1.12 23.31 -32.45
CA LEU A 170 -0.05 22.95 -33.38
C LEU A 170 -0.58 22.77 -34.81
N ASP A 171 -1.75 22.17 -34.99
CA ASP A 171 -2.42 21.94 -36.27
C ASP A 171 -2.73 23.25 -37.02
N ARG A 172 -2.81 24.38 -36.32
CA ARG A 172 -3.08 25.70 -36.92
C ARG A 172 -1.84 26.51 -37.23
N GLN A 173 -0.67 25.96 -37.00
CA GLN A 173 0.59 26.67 -37.26
C GLN A 173 1.08 26.48 -38.68
N THR A 174 2.12 27.19 -39.05
CA THR A 174 2.88 27.02 -40.31
C THR A 174 4.35 26.92 -39.98
N ILE A 175 5.11 26.19 -40.80
CA ILE A 175 6.56 26.09 -40.62
C ILE A 175 7.21 27.17 -41.48
N GLY A 176 7.82 28.13 -40.82
CA GLY A 176 8.55 29.23 -41.46
C GLY A 176 9.97 28.84 -41.85
N LYS A 177 10.74 29.81 -42.36
CA LYS A 177 12.13 29.63 -42.79
C LYS A 177 13.05 29.15 -41.67
N ASP A 178 12.81 29.62 -40.46
CA ASP A 178 13.62 29.30 -39.25
C ASP A 178 13.01 28.17 -38.42
N GLY A 179 12.01 27.50 -38.93
CA GLY A 179 11.26 26.44 -38.28
C GLY A 179 9.89 26.86 -37.76
N LEU A 180 9.44 26.20 -36.70
CA LEU A 180 8.16 26.48 -36.06
C LEU A 180 8.42 27.14 -34.70
N GLU A 181 7.97 28.36 -34.57
CA GLU A 181 8.02 29.09 -33.30
C GLU A 181 6.61 29.38 -32.81
N TYR A 182 6.29 28.88 -31.60
CA TYR A 182 4.93 28.93 -31.11
C TYR A 182 4.89 29.16 -29.61
N LYS A 183 3.98 30.04 -29.17
CA LYS A 183 3.70 30.29 -27.76
C LYS A 183 2.45 29.56 -27.32
N LEU A 184 2.59 28.60 -26.42
CA LEU A 184 1.47 27.84 -25.90
C LEU A 184 0.59 28.71 -25.01
N GLN A 185 -0.71 28.73 -25.31
CA GLN A 185 -1.70 29.40 -24.48
C GLN A 185 -2.11 28.49 -23.33
N LEU A 186 -1.92 28.98 -22.11
CA LEU A 186 -2.30 28.28 -20.90
C LEU A 186 -3.72 28.64 -20.47
N THR A 187 -4.42 27.66 -19.92
CA THR A 187 -5.71 27.89 -19.26
C THR A 187 -5.48 28.09 -17.78
N THR A 188 -6.04 29.13 -17.19
CA THR A 188 -5.97 29.37 -15.76
C THR A 188 -6.96 28.46 -15.01
N ILE A 189 -6.48 27.79 -13.97
CA ILE A 189 -7.29 27.00 -13.04
C ILE A 189 -7.50 27.87 -11.80
N ALA A 190 -8.75 28.21 -11.53
CA ALA A 190 -9.09 28.94 -10.31
C ALA A 190 -9.00 28.00 -9.10
N PRO A 191 -8.56 28.48 -7.93
CA PRO A 191 -8.68 27.74 -6.69
C PRO A 191 -10.15 27.51 -6.35
N LYS A 192 -10.47 26.39 -5.72
CA LYS A 192 -11.83 26.06 -5.29
C LYS A 192 -12.27 26.90 -4.10
N ARG A 193 -11.32 27.32 -3.27
CA ARG A 193 -11.51 28.17 -2.11
C ARG A 193 -10.59 29.38 -2.22
N THR A 194 -11.19 30.55 -2.26
CA THR A 194 -10.49 31.82 -2.38
C THR A 194 -10.18 32.46 -1.00
N ASP A 195 -9.34 33.46 -0.98
CA ASP A 195 -9.05 34.24 0.24
C ASP A 195 -10.31 34.87 0.85
N LYS A 196 -11.28 35.23 0.01
CA LYS A 196 -12.56 35.80 0.46
C LYS A 196 -13.41 34.78 1.21
N ASP A 197 -13.35 33.53 0.81
CA ASP A 197 -14.13 32.44 1.43
C ASP A 197 -13.64 32.11 2.85
N VAL A 198 -12.35 32.32 3.13
CA VAL A 198 -11.75 32.06 4.45
C VAL A 198 -11.60 33.31 5.34
N ALA A 199 -11.79 34.52 4.80
CA ALA A 199 -11.63 35.77 5.54
C ALA A 199 -12.51 35.84 6.80
N PRO A 200 -13.80 35.43 6.80
CA PRO A 200 -14.63 35.42 8.00
C PRO A 200 -14.07 34.47 9.07
N LEU A 201 -13.54 33.31 8.61
CA LEU A 201 -12.96 32.29 9.49
C LEU A 201 -11.67 32.79 10.13
N LEU A 202 -10.83 33.49 9.36
CA LEU A 202 -9.60 34.12 9.85
C LEU A 202 -9.92 35.14 10.94
N THR A 203 -10.94 35.97 10.72
CA THR A 203 -11.39 36.96 11.72
C THR A 203 -11.85 36.27 13.00
N THR A 204 -12.63 35.18 12.87
CA THR A 204 -13.09 34.37 14.01
C THR A 204 -11.94 33.70 14.75
N ALA A 205 -11.01 33.09 14.04
CA ALA A 205 -9.85 32.39 14.63
C ALA A 205 -8.95 33.39 15.38
N LYS A 206 -8.69 34.58 14.80
CA LYS A 206 -7.94 35.64 15.47
C LYS A 206 -8.65 36.13 16.74
N ALA A 207 -9.97 36.28 16.71
CA ALA A 207 -10.76 36.65 17.87
C ALA A 207 -10.73 35.62 19.00
N ILE A 208 -10.72 34.31 18.64
CA ILE A 208 -10.55 33.21 19.60
C ILE A 208 -9.19 33.32 20.29
N VAL A 209 -8.11 33.45 19.54
CA VAL A 209 -6.75 33.50 20.08
C VAL A 209 -6.50 34.78 20.86
N ALA A 210 -7.08 35.89 20.45
CA ALA A 210 -6.92 37.20 21.15
C ALA A 210 -7.57 37.20 22.53
N LYS A 211 -8.63 36.41 22.73
CA LYS A 211 -9.35 36.36 24.00
C LYS A 211 -8.57 35.50 25.02
N PRO A 212 -8.26 36.03 26.21
CA PRO A 212 -7.69 35.25 27.28
C PRO A 212 -8.59 34.04 27.62
N LEU A 213 -7.99 32.84 27.73
CA LEU A 213 -8.68 31.67 28.20
C LEU A 213 -8.22 31.29 29.61
N THR A 214 -9.17 31.19 30.50
CA THR A 214 -8.98 30.77 31.88
C THR A 214 -9.62 29.42 32.06
N VAL A 215 -8.88 28.42 32.57
CA VAL A 215 -9.43 27.10 32.92
C VAL A 215 -9.43 26.93 34.43
N THR A 216 -10.51 26.39 34.97
CA THR A 216 -10.67 26.09 36.39
C THR A 216 -10.77 24.58 36.59
N VAL A 217 -10.05 24.04 37.58
CA VAL A 217 -10.11 22.61 37.97
C VAL A 217 -9.97 22.50 39.49
N ALA A 218 -10.89 21.79 40.11
CA ALA A 218 -10.91 21.61 41.57
C ALA A 218 -10.73 22.92 42.36
N GLY A 219 -11.32 24.01 41.90
CA GLY A 219 -11.22 25.31 42.55
C GLY A 219 -9.94 26.11 42.26
N LYS A 220 -8.99 25.57 41.53
CA LYS A 220 -7.77 26.26 41.08
C LYS A 220 -7.94 26.77 39.66
N THR A 221 -7.41 27.97 39.42
CA THR A 221 -7.56 28.70 38.15
C THR A 221 -6.22 28.87 37.46
N TYR A 222 -6.17 28.58 36.15
CA TYR A 222 -4.98 28.70 35.32
C TYR A 222 -5.26 29.53 34.08
N GLN A 223 -4.34 30.43 33.78
CA GLN A 223 -4.37 31.21 32.54
C GLN A 223 -3.67 30.38 31.44
N VAL A 224 -4.39 30.13 30.36
CA VAL A 224 -3.81 29.38 29.22
C VAL A 224 -3.05 30.38 28.33
N PRO A 225 -1.75 30.15 28.04
CA PRO A 225 -1.00 31.03 27.16
C PRO A 225 -1.63 31.14 25.76
N LYS A 226 -1.58 32.31 25.14
CA LYS A 226 -2.14 32.54 23.80
C LYS A 226 -1.55 31.62 22.75
N ALA A 227 -0.24 31.36 22.81
CA ALA A 227 0.44 30.43 21.92
C ALA A 227 -0.16 29.00 22.03
N THR A 228 -0.50 28.58 23.24
CA THR A 228 -1.13 27.30 23.51
C THR A 228 -2.54 27.23 22.93
N VAL A 229 -3.34 28.30 23.13
CA VAL A 229 -4.68 28.41 22.53
C VAL A 229 -4.60 28.36 21.00
N ALA A 230 -3.65 29.09 20.41
CA ALA A 230 -3.44 29.11 18.96
C ALA A 230 -3.05 27.70 18.45
N ASP A 231 -2.11 27.01 19.13
CA ASP A 231 -1.67 25.68 18.77
C ASP A 231 -2.79 24.64 18.81
N TRP A 232 -3.79 24.82 19.67
CA TRP A 232 -4.94 23.92 19.73
C TRP A 232 -5.88 24.02 18.54
N LEU A 233 -5.91 25.19 17.84
CA LEU A 233 -6.82 25.37 16.71
C LEU A 233 -6.45 24.48 15.53
N MET A 234 -7.46 23.91 14.91
CA MET A 234 -7.41 23.15 13.68
C MET A 234 -8.38 23.75 12.67
N PHE A 235 -8.00 23.67 11.39
CA PHE A 235 -8.84 24.09 10.27
C PHE A 235 -9.15 22.85 9.45
N VAL A 236 -10.39 22.37 9.57
CA VAL A 236 -10.83 21.10 9.00
C VAL A 236 -11.69 21.35 7.77
N GLU A 237 -11.34 20.72 6.65
CA GLU A 237 -12.16 20.75 5.45
C GLU A 237 -13.28 19.70 5.55
N LYS A 238 -14.52 20.14 5.31
CA LYS A 238 -15.69 19.26 5.23
C LYS A 238 -15.88 18.69 3.83
N ASP A 239 -16.80 17.74 3.69
CA ASP A 239 -17.12 17.09 2.41
C ASP A 239 -17.58 18.10 1.34
N ASP A 240 -18.26 19.16 1.73
CA ASP A 240 -18.71 20.26 0.88
C ASP A 240 -17.59 21.26 0.53
N LYS A 241 -16.34 20.95 0.91
CA LYS A 241 -15.15 21.80 0.74
C LYS A 241 -15.13 23.08 1.58
N SER A 242 -16.09 23.30 2.44
CA SER A 242 -16.05 24.39 3.41
C SER A 242 -14.98 24.10 4.48
N LEU A 243 -14.37 25.18 5.00
CA LEU A 243 -13.41 25.12 6.09
C LEU A 243 -14.10 25.49 7.40
N VAL A 244 -13.86 24.73 8.46
CA VAL A 244 -14.40 25.03 9.80
C VAL A 244 -13.25 25.08 10.81
N ILE A 245 -13.47 25.86 11.89
CA ILE A 245 -12.58 25.88 13.04
C ILE A 245 -12.96 24.73 13.95
N ASP A 246 -11.99 23.94 14.33
CA ASP A 246 -12.05 22.93 15.38
C ASP A 246 -10.87 23.07 16.32
N ALA A 247 -10.80 22.25 17.36
CA ALA A 247 -9.72 22.30 18.32
C ALA A 247 -9.24 20.88 18.69
N SER A 248 -7.92 20.69 18.79
CA SER A 248 -7.28 19.41 19.03
C SER A 248 -7.40 18.97 20.48
N ALA A 249 -8.25 17.97 20.74
CA ALA A 249 -8.37 17.34 22.04
C ALA A 249 -7.03 16.71 22.52
N GLU A 250 -6.25 16.15 21.60
CA GLU A 250 -4.94 15.57 21.92
C GLU A 250 -3.96 16.60 22.50
N LYS A 251 -3.86 17.76 21.85
CA LYS A 251 -3.00 18.85 22.32
C LYS A 251 -3.49 19.44 23.64
N MET A 252 -4.80 19.51 23.85
CA MET A 252 -5.39 19.94 25.12
C MET A 252 -5.06 18.96 26.24
N LYS A 253 -5.18 17.65 26.01
CA LYS A 253 -4.80 16.63 26.99
C LYS A 253 -3.33 16.73 27.40
N LYS A 254 -2.44 17.04 26.45
CA LYS A 254 -1.02 17.28 26.73
C LYS A 254 -0.78 18.48 27.64
N TYR A 255 -1.57 19.55 27.47
CA TYR A 255 -1.54 20.70 28.38
C TYR A 255 -2.03 20.33 29.78
N PHE A 256 -3.05 19.44 29.90
CA PHE A 256 -3.54 19.02 31.21
C PHE A 256 -2.45 18.35 32.05
N GLU A 257 -1.49 17.66 31.43
CA GLU A 257 -0.34 17.09 32.15
C GLU A 257 0.47 18.13 32.91
N THR A 258 0.51 19.38 32.42
CA THR A 258 1.25 20.47 33.06
C THR A 258 0.56 21.03 34.29
N ILE A 259 -0.77 20.95 34.36
CA ILE A 259 -1.58 21.52 35.45
C ILE A 259 -2.16 20.46 36.39
N GLN A 260 -2.14 19.18 35.99
CA GLN A 260 -2.78 18.11 36.76
C GLN A 260 -2.10 17.83 38.11
N LYS A 261 -0.82 18.22 38.30
CA LYS A 261 -0.07 17.98 39.55
C LYS A 261 -0.82 18.44 40.82
N ASP A 262 -1.67 19.46 40.68
CA ASP A 262 -2.44 20.01 41.79
C ASP A 262 -3.77 19.29 42.03
N VAL A 263 -4.15 18.37 41.15
CA VAL A 263 -5.42 17.62 41.19
C VAL A 263 -5.17 16.12 41.25
N TYR A 264 -4.04 15.70 40.70
CA TYR A 264 -3.70 14.28 40.57
C TYR A 264 -3.43 13.66 41.93
N SER A 265 -4.05 12.52 42.17
CA SER A 265 -3.63 11.58 43.20
C SER A 265 -3.50 10.21 42.56
N ALA A 266 -2.36 9.58 42.78
CA ALA A 266 -2.11 8.27 42.20
C ALA A 266 -3.13 7.24 42.71
N PRO A 267 -3.62 6.35 41.81
CA PRO A 267 -4.43 5.23 42.27
C PRO A 267 -3.60 4.27 43.11
N GLY A 268 -4.21 3.71 44.16
CA GLY A 268 -3.64 2.63 44.93
C GLY A 268 -3.62 1.33 44.12
N VAL A 269 -3.01 0.30 44.70
CA VAL A 269 -2.94 -1.05 44.11
C VAL A 269 -3.97 -1.95 44.79
N THR A 270 -4.86 -2.55 43.97
CA THR A 270 -5.71 -3.65 44.41
C THR A 270 -4.95 -4.96 44.22
N HIS A 271 -4.63 -5.62 45.34
CA HIS A 271 -3.99 -6.93 45.30
C HIS A 271 -5.06 -8.02 45.26
N ILE A 272 -5.01 -8.84 44.22
CA ILE A 272 -5.91 -9.96 43.99
C ILE A 272 -5.08 -11.25 44.09
N THR A 273 -5.41 -12.11 45.05
CA THR A 273 -4.80 -13.44 45.15
C THR A 273 -5.75 -14.45 44.54
N THR A 274 -5.26 -15.23 43.59
CA THR A 274 -6.03 -16.34 42.99
C THR A 274 -5.35 -17.67 43.30
N ARG A 275 -6.19 -18.70 43.49
CA ARG A 275 -5.77 -20.09 43.55
C ARG A 275 -6.60 -20.87 42.51
N ASP A 276 -5.92 -21.58 41.65
CA ASP A 276 -6.54 -22.37 40.58
C ASP A 276 -7.53 -21.56 39.72
N GLY A 277 -7.17 -20.27 39.43
CA GLY A 277 -8.00 -19.33 38.68
C GLY A 277 -9.15 -18.69 39.47
N VAL A 278 -9.41 -19.13 40.72
CA VAL A 278 -10.47 -18.58 41.57
C VAL A 278 -9.90 -17.52 42.50
N GLU A 279 -10.55 -16.38 42.62
CA GLU A 279 -10.17 -15.34 43.57
C GLU A 279 -10.41 -15.81 45.00
N VAL A 280 -9.34 -15.83 45.82
CA VAL A 280 -9.40 -16.25 47.23
C VAL A 280 -9.23 -15.08 48.19
N SER A 281 -8.66 -13.96 47.71
CA SER A 281 -8.50 -12.74 48.52
C SER A 281 -8.43 -11.52 47.62
N ARG A 282 -9.00 -10.42 48.10
CA ARG A 282 -8.90 -9.10 47.48
C ARG A 282 -8.64 -8.03 48.52
N VAL A 283 -7.53 -7.32 48.37
CA VAL A 283 -7.22 -6.12 49.15
C VAL A 283 -7.39 -4.93 48.24
N ALA A 284 -8.43 -4.15 48.44
CA ALA A 284 -8.78 -3.03 47.54
C ALA A 284 -7.80 -1.86 47.73
N GLY A 285 -7.27 -1.36 46.62
CA GLY A 285 -6.58 -0.07 46.56
C GLY A 285 -7.57 1.10 46.52
N ALA A 286 -7.14 2.25 47.00
CA ALA A 286 -7.92 3.47 46.90
C ALA A 286 -7.97 3.94 45.43
N ALA A 287 -9.11 4.50 45.03
CA ALA A 287 -9.18 5.18 43.74
C ALA A 287 -8.30 6.44 43.73
N GLY A 288 -7.55 6.64 42.67
CA GLY A 288 -6.89 7.90 42.39
C GLY A 288 -7.85 8.92 41.81
N ARG A 289 -7.36 10.08 41.46
CA ARG A 289 -8.12 11.10 40.71
C ARG A 289 -7.21 11.83 39.76
N GLY A 290 -7.77 12.30 38.67
CA GLY A 290 -7.07 13.07 37.64
C GLY A 290 -8.04 13.88 36.80
N ILE A 291 -7.53 14.68 35.87
CA ILE A 291 -8.38 15.43 34.94
C ILE A 291 -8.99 14.43 33.94
N ASP A 292 -10.32 14.46 33.77
CA ASP A 292 -11.00 13.77 32.68
C ASP A 292 -10.64 14.46 31.36
N GLY A 293 -9.71 13.85 30.62
CA GLY A 293 -9.15 14.47 29.43
C GLY A 293 -10.18 14.72 28.34
N ASP A 294 -11.15 13.82 28.15
CA ASP A 294 -12.15 13.94 27.08
C ASP A 294 -13.20 15.01 27.40
N LYS A 295 -13.79 14.96 28.60
CA LYS A 295 -14.79 15.95 29.02
C LYS A 295 -14.19 17.34 29.15
N SER A 296 -12.97 17.43 29.64
CA SER A 296 -12.28 18.72 29.80
C SER A 296 -11.89 19.31 28.45
N ALA A 297 -11.44 18.53 27.49
CA ALA A 297 -11.16 19.00 26.13
C ALA A 297 -12.42 19.49 25.44
N GLU A 298 -13.55 18.80 25.59
CA GLU A 298 -14.84 19.24 25.04
C GLU A 298 -15.31 20.56 25.68
N SER A 299 -15.17 20.72 27.01
CA SER A 299 -15.48 21.96 27.71
C SER A 299 -14.65 23.15 27.18
N ILE A 300 -13.34 22.94 26.99
CA ILE A 300 -12.46 23.98 26.41
C ILE A 300 -12.88 24.27 24.95
N LYS A 301 -13.12 23.26 24.14
CA LYS A 301 -13.55 23.43 22.74
C LYS A 301 -14.81 24.29 22.65
N GLN A 302 -15.80 24.00 23.47
CA GLN A 302 -17.03 24.80 23.53
C GLN A 302 -16.74 26.23 23.97
N ALA A 303 -15.91 26.44 24.99
CA ALA A 303 -15.53 27.78 25.46
C ALA A 303 -14.79 28.59 24.38
N LEU A 304 -13.89 27.95 23.60
CA LEU A 304 -13.17 28.59 22.50
C LEU A 304 -14.12 29.01 21.37
N LEU A 305 -14.99 28.10 20.92
CA LEU A 305 -15.92 28.34 19.82
C LEU A 305 -16.99 29.39 20.20
N ALA A 306 -17.49 29.33 21.43
CA ALA A 306 -18.44 30.31 21.98
C ALA A 306 -17.77 31.62 22.44
N LYS A 307 -16.44 31.68 22.48
CA LYS A 307 -15.63 32.82 22.91
C LYS A 307 -16.00 33.28 24.34
N THR A 308 -16.30 32.35 25.25
CA THR A 308 -16.64 32.66 26.64
C THR A 308 -15.42 33.14 27.42
N GLY A 309 -14.23 32.61 27.11
CA GLY A 309 -12.97 32.93 27.78
C GLY A 309 -12.77 32.17 29.10
N THR A 310 -13.70 31.29 29.48
CA THR A 310 -13.60 30.44 30.69
C THR A 310 -14.07 29.05 30.39
N ALA A 311 -13.38 28.04 30.93
CA ALA A 311 -13.79 26.63 30.85
C ALA A 311 -13.56 25.95 32.21
N GLU A 312 -14.49 25.10 32.63
CA GLU A 312 -14.32 24.26 33.81
C GLU A 312 -13.88 22.85 33.37
N LEU A 313 -12.81 22.34 33.97
CA LEU A 313 -12.29 21.02 33.71
C LEU A 313 -12.88 20.01 34.69
N THR A 314 -13.21 18.85 34.18
CA THR A 314 -13.81 17.77 34.96
C THR A 314 -12.71 16.92 35.61
N VAL A 315 -12.87 16.58 36.89
CA VAL A 315 -12.05 15.60 37.60
C VAL A 315 -12.74 14.23 37.54
N ALA A 316 -11.99 13.19 37.20
CA ALA A 316 -12.46 11.81 37.19
C ALA A 316 -11.70 10.96 38.21
N ALA A 317 -12.36 9.95 38.76
CA ALA A 317 -11.71 8.92 39.53
C ALA A 317 -10.87 8.00 38.61
N LEU A 318 -9.65 7.71 39.03
CA LEU A 318 -8.75 6.75 38.39
C LEU A 318 -8.89 5.40 39.12
N PRO A 319 -9.25 4.32 38.42
CA PRO A 319 -9.41 3.03 39.06
C PRO A 319 -8.07 2.55 39.65
N PRO A 320 -8.10 1.79 40.74
CA PRO A 320 -6.90 1.16 41.30
C PRO A 320 -6.20 0.26 40.29
N ILE A 321 -4.89 0.19 40.36
CA ILE A 321 -4.07 -0.73 39.57
C ILE A 321 -4.30 -2.14 40.11
N LEU A 322 -4.62 -3.08 39.20
CA LEU A 322 -4.80 -4.49 39.60
C LEU A 322 -3.46 -5.21 39.56
N GLN A 323 -3.11 -5.84 40.67
CA GLN A 323 -1.93 -6.70 40.79
C GLN A 323 -2.37 -8.09 41.24
N TYR A 324 -1.99 -9.11 40.46
CA TYR A 324 -2.36 -10.50 40.69
C TYR A 324 -1.21 -11.29 41.28
N SER A 325 -1.51 -12.02 42.36
CA SER A 325 -0.69 -13.10 42.89
C SER A 325 -1.39 -14.42 42.57
N ARG A 326 -0.83 -15.20 41.65
CA ARG A 326 -1.43 -16.44 41.18
C ARG A 326 -0.73 -17.65 41.79
N SER A 327 -1.51 -18.62 42.20
CA SER A 327 -1.03 -19.93 42.66
C SER A 327 -1.86 -21.05 42.03
N TYR A 328 -1.23 -22.19 41.82
CA TYR A 328 -1.86 -23.33 41.15
C TYR A 328 -1.60 -24.58 42.02
N SER A 329 -2.65 -25.33 42.32
CA SER A 329 -2.53 -26.61 43.01
C SER A 329 -1.97 -27.69 42.08
N ASN A 330 -1.48 -28.78 42.63
CA ASN A 330 -1.01 -29.93 41.85
C ASN A 330 -2.17 -30.90 41.52
N THR A 331 -3.25 -30.32 40.98
CA THR A 331 -4.46 -31.03 40.56
C THR A 331 -4.75 -30.72 39.08
N PRO A 332 -5.62 -31.47 38.39
CA PRO A 332 -6.05 -31.12 37.01
C PRO A 332 -6.60 -29.71 36.92
N GLU A 333 -7.35 -29.23 37.90
CA GLU A 333 -7.93 -27.88 37.96
C GLU A 333 -6.83 -26.80 38.04
N GLY A 334 -5.81 -27.02 38.88
CA GLY A 334 -4.66 -26.13 39.01
C GLY A 334 -3.84 -26.09 37.71
N LEU A 335 -3.61 -27.23 37.08
CA LEU A 335 -2.92 -27.30 35.80
C LEU A 335 -3.75 -26.63 34.68
N GLN A 336 -5.09 -26.82 34.68
CA GLN A 336 -5.98 -26.13 33.74
C GLN A 336 -5.92 -24.61 33.89
N ALA A 337 -5.93 -24.12 35.13
CA ALA A 337 -5.83 -22.68 35.42
C ALA A 337 -4.47 -22.12 34.96
N LEU A 338 -3.38 -22.82 35.20
CA LEU A 338 -2.04 -22.45 34.73
C LEU A 338 -2.01 -22.36 33.20
N VAL A 339 -2.51 -23.38 32.51
CA VAL A 339 -2.53 -23.43 31.02
C VAL A 339 -3.37 -22.31 30.44
N ASN A 340 -4.52 -21.97 31.07
CA ASN A 340 -5.34 -20.84 30.66
C ASN A 340 -4.59 -19.50 30.80
N ASP A 341 -3.95 -19.28 31.96
CA ASP A 341 -3.20 -18.04 32.20
C ASP A 341 -1.99 -17.91 31.26
N LEU A 342 -1.27 -19.01 31.02
CA LEU A 342 -0.15 -19.04 30.08
C LEU A 342 -0.60 -18.75 28.63
N SER A 343 -1.71 -19.32 28.20
CA SER A 343 -2.30 -19.03 26.89
C SER A 343 -2.63 -17.54 26.75
N GLN A 344 -3.36 -16.99 27.70
CA GLN A 344 -3.76 -15.59 27.72
C GLN A 344 -2.54 -14.64 27.72
N ALA A 345 -1.54 -14.91 28.57
CA ALA A 345 -0.33 -14.11 28.68
C ALA A 345 0.55 -14.13 27.41
N ASN A 346 0.36 -15.14 26.56
CA ASN A 346 1.13 -15.33 25.32
C ASN A 346 0.27 -15.18 24.05
N GLY A 347 -0.69 -14.26 24.05
CA GLY A 347 -1.48 -13.90 22.88
C GLY A 347 -2.46 -14.96 22.41
N GLY A 348 -2.92 -15.82 23.31
CA GLY A 348 -3.91 -16.85 23.00
C GLY A 348 -3.29 -18.13 22.38
N MET A 349 -2.04 -18.45 22.68
CA MET A 349 -1.43 -19.73 22.24
C MET A 349 -2.36 -20.91 22.52
N ALA A 350 -2.49 -21.80 21.54
CA ALA A 350 -3.15 -23.09 21.77
C ALA A 350 -2.18 -24.04 22.48
N ILE A 351 -2.57 -24.49 23.64
CA ILE A 351 -1.77 -25.37 24.52
C ILE A 351 -2.60 -26.60 24.86
N SER A 352 -2.02 -27.79 24.74
CA SER A 352 -2.63 -29.03 25.22
C SER A 352 -1.59 -29.85 25.98
N VAL A 353 -1.94 -30.30 27.18
CA VAL A 353 -1.09 -31.07 28.06
C VAL A 353 -1.82 -32.34 28.50
N ARG A 354 -1.18 -33.52 28.34
CA ARG A 354 -1.75 -34.81 28.73
C ARG A 354 -0.75 -35.63 29.52
N LYS A 355 -1.09 -36.02 30.73
CA LYS A 355 -0.40 -37.13 31.40
C LYS A 355 -0.86 -38.45 30.78
N LEU A 356 0.00 -39.47 30.78
CA LEU A 356 -0.41 -40.75 30.24
C LEU A 356 -1.58 -41.34 31.05
N GLY A 357 -2.65 -41.71 30.36
CA GLY A 357 -3.88 -42.23 30.98
C GLY A 357 -4.96 -41.19 31.27
N ASP A 358 -4.65 -39.88 31.20
CA ASP A 358 -5.60 -38.80 31.48
C ASP A 358 -6.17 -38.16 30.21
N SER A 359 -7.35 -37.55 30.35
CA SER A 359 -7.96 -36.75 29.26
C SER A 359 -7.16 -35.49 28.95
N GLY A 360 -6.37 -35.01 29.91
CA GLY A 360 -5.54 -33.83 29.81
C GLY A 360 -6.29 -32.50 30.02
N VAL A 361 -5.53 -31.41 29.97
CA VAL A 361 -6.02 -30.01 30.06
C VAL A 361 -5.60 -29.25 28.83
N SER A 362 -6.36 -28.23 28.45
CA SER A 362 -5.98 -27.39 27.32
C SER A 362 -6.57 -25.97 27.38
N ALA A 363 -5.89 -25.02 26.75
CA ALA A 363 -6.41 -23.70 26.44
C ALA A 363 -6.34 -23.50 24.93
N ASN A 364 -7.42 -23.03 24.32
CA ASN A 364 -7.59 -22.91 22.87
C ASN A 364 -7.24 -24.20 22.11
N GLY A 365 -7.26 -25.34 22.82
CA GLY A 365 -6.74 -26.60 22.31
C GLY A 365 -7.44 -27.17 21.09
N ASP A 366 -8.67 -26.74 20.81
CA ASP A 366 -9.49 -27.12 19.65
C ASP A 366 -9.49 -26.07 18.53
N GLU A 367 -8.78 -24.95 18.71
CA GLU A 367 -8.60 -24.00 17.62
C GLU A 367 -7.72 -24.59 16.51
N GLN A 368 -8.15 -24.38 15.27
CA GLN A 368 -7.45 -24.88 14.11
C GLN A 368 -6.31 -23.95 13.70
N TYR A 369 -5.12 -24.51 13.62
CA TYR A 369 -3.92 -23.86 13.10
C TYR A 369 -3.37 -24.60 11.88
N HIS A 370 -2.58 -23.90 11.09
CA HIS A 370 -1.73 -24.58 10.12
C HIS A 370 -0.63 -25.34 10.90
N PRO A 371 -0.54 -26.67 10.75
CA PRO A 371 0.37 -27.49 11.58
C PRO A 371 1.85 -27.26 11.23
N ALA A 372 2.16 -26.56 10.13
CA ALA A 372 3.50 -26.48 9.59
C ALA A 372 4.14 -27.89 9.58
N SER A 373 5.42 -28.05 9.89
CA SER A 373 6.07 -29.37 9.81
C SER A 373 5.66 -30.39 10.87
N THR A 374 4.74 -30.07 11.80
CA THR A 374 4.25 -31.09 12.74
C THR A 374 3.40 -32.16 12.05
N TYR A 375 2.78 -31.86 10.87
CA TYR A 375 2.07 -32.86 10.07
C TYR A 375 2.95 -34.03 9.64
N LYS A 376 4.27 -33.88 9.64
CA LYS A 376 5.22 -34.95 9.30
C LYS A 376 5.15 -36.15 10.23
N LEU A 377 4.62 -35.95 11.45
CA LEU A 377 4.27 -37.06 12.35
C LEU A 377 3.19 -37.97 11.73
N PHE A 378 2.19 -37.40 11.08
CA PHE A 378 1.12 -38.13 10.42
C PHE A 378 1.63 -38.89 9.17
N VAL A 379 2.53 -38.24 8.42
CA VAL A 379 3.21 -38.87 7.29
C VAL A 379 4.06 -40.07 7.78
N ALA A 380 4.84 -39.87 8.84
CA ALA A 380 5.66 -40.93 9.43
C ALA A 380 4.82 -42.13 9.88
N TYR A 381 3.70 -41.87 10.56
CA TYR A 381 2.74 -42.92 10.91
C TYR A 381 2.24 -43.70 9.69
N SER A 382 1.84 -43.02 8.63
CA SER A 382 1.36 -43.67 7.40
C SER A 382 2.43 -44.49 6.70
N VAL A 383 3.68 -44.05 6.72
CA VAL A 383 4.83 -44.79 6.20
C VAL A 383 5.06 -46.07 7.02
N LEU A 384 5.12 -45.95 8.36
CA LEU A 384 5.36 -47.07 9.27
C LEU A 384 4.27 -48.14 9.17
N LYS A 385 3.01 -47.73 9.03
CA LYS A 385 1.88 -48.61 8.80
C LYS A 385 2.06 -49.47 7.54
N ARG A 386 2.67 -48.92 6.48
CA ARG A 386 2.98 -49.68 5.24
C ARG A 386 4.16 -50.60 5.41
N ILE A 387 5.15 -50.22 6.19
CA ILE A 387 6.25 -51.10 6.59
C ILE A 387 5.70 -52.29 7.39
N ASP A 388 4.86 -52.03 8.41
CA ASP A 388 4.30 -53.09 9.27
C ASP A 388 3.40 -54.08 8.51
N ARG A 389 2.79 -53.65 7.40
CA ARG A 389 2.00 -54.51 6.53
C ARG A 389 2.82 -55.23 5.43
N GLY A 390 4.12 -54.95 5.35
CA GLY A 390 4.98 -55.48 4.29
C GLY A 390 4.73 -54.88 2.89
N GLU A 391 3.93 -53.80 2.79
CA GLU A 391 3.68 -53.08 1.55
C GLU A 391 4.92 -52.31 1.09
N TRP A 392 5.72 -51.84 2.03
CA TRP A 392 6.99 -51.16 1.80
C TRP A 392 8.12 -51.85 2.59
N THR A 393 9.35 -51.68 2.06
CA THR A 393 10.56 -52.10 2.75
C THR A 393 11.40 -50.89 3.09
N TRP A 394 12.31 -51.00 4.06
CA TRP A 394 13.17 -49.89 4.50
C TRP A 394 14.13 -49.42 3.42
N ASP A 395 14.56 -50.28 2.53
CA ASP A 395 15.45 -50.03 1.40
C ASP A 395 14.71 -49.54 0.14
N LYS A 396 13.36 -49.58 0.13
CA LYS A 396 12.56 -49.08 -1.00
C LYS A 396 13.05 -47.67 -1.41
N PRO A 397 13.37 -47.49 -2.72
CA PRO A 397 13.86 -46.19 -3.21
C PRO A 397 12.81 -45.10 -3.10
N THR A 398 13.27 -43.88 -2.76
CA THR A 398 12.53 -42.63 -2.81
C THR A 398 13.26 -41.64 -3.70
N SER A 399 12.74 -40.45 -3.90
CA SER A 399 13.45 -39.39 -4.63
C SER A 399 14.75 -38.90 -3.94
N ASN A 400 14.91 -39.19 -2.63
CA ASN A 400 16.00 -38.68 -1.80
C ASN A 400 16.70 -39.76 -0.97
N GLY A 401 16.85 -40.96 -1.53
CA GLY A 401 17.45 -42.11 -0.87
C GLY A 401 16.44 -43.24 -0.62
N SER A 402 16.59 -43.99 0.46
CA SER A 402 15.66 -45.06 0.85
C SER A 402 14.54 -44.52 1.76
N VAL A 403 13.47 -45.31 1.95
CA VAL A 403 12.42 -45.04 2.95
C VAL A 403 13.02 -44.79 4.33
N ALA A 404 14.00 -45.61 4.73
CA ALA A 404 14.69 -45.44 6.01
C ALA A 404 15.35 -44.04 6.14
N THR A 405 16.15 -43.67 5.14
CA THR A 405 16.87 -42.38 5.11
C THR A 405 15.89 -41.20 5.07
N CYS A 406 14.85 -41.32 4.26
CA CYS A 406 13.85 -40.24 4.13
C CYS A 406 13.02 -40.07 5.41
N LEU A 407 12.62 -41.15 6.09
CA LEU A 407 11.93 -41.05 7.37
C LEU A 407 12.79 -40.33 8.41
N ASP A 408 14.06 -40.71 8.52
CA ASP A 408 14.99 -40.09 9.47
C ASP A 408 15.16 -38.60 9.17
N ARG A 409 15.45 -38.20 7.92
CA ARG A 409 15.60 -36.82 7.52
C ARG A 409 14.33 -36.01 7.71
N MET A 410 13.17 -36.55 7.40
CA MET A 410 11.88 -35.89 7.53
C MET A 410 11.58 -35.52 8.99
N ILE A 411 11.91 -36.37 9.94
CA ILE A 411 11.63 -36.12 11.36
C ILE A 411 12.78 -35.35 12.01
N ILE A 412 14.04 -35.80 11.85
CA ILE A 412 15.21 -35.20 12.51
C ILE A 412 15.49 -33.78 11.99
N ASN A 413 15.52 -33.61 10.67
CA ASN A 413 15.90 -32.35 10.01
C ASN A 413 14.69 -31.57 9.46
N SER A 414 13.48 -32.12 9.62
CA SER A 414 12.27 -31.54 9.04
C SER A 414 12.31 -31.42 7.50
N ASP A 415 12.93 -32.39 6.82
CA ASP A 415 13.12 -32.40 5.37
C ASP A 415 11.78 -32.38 4.62
N ASN A 416 11.56 -31.37 3.76
CA ASN A 416 10.33 -31.22 2.99
C ASN A 416 10.26 -32.20 1.79
N PRO A 417 11.31 -32.34 0.96
CA PRO A 417 11.29 -33.26 -0.17
C PRO A 417 10.90 -34.70 0.21
N CYS A 418 11.38 -35.19 1.36
CA CYS A 418 11.00 -36.53 1.85
C CYS A 418 9.51 -36.58 2.28
N ALA A 419 9.01 -35.53 2.95
CA ALA A 419 7.60 -35.44 3.35
C ALA A 419 6.67 -35.40 2.13
N GLU A 420 7.04 -34.60 1.14
CA GLU A 420 6.29 -34.42 -0.11
C GLU A 420 6.26 -35.71 -0.92
N TRP A 421 7.40 -36.42 -1.03
CA TRP A 421 7.45 -37.70 -1.71
C TRP A 421 6.55 -38.75 -1.04
N PHE A 422 6.61 -38.85 0.29
CA PHE A 422 5.77 -39.78 1.04
C PHE A 422 4.29 -39.43 0.90
N GLY A 423 3.94 -38.15 1.17
CA GLY A 423 2.57 -37.66 1.10
C GLY A 423 1.97 -37.75 -0.31
N GLY A 424 2.75 -37.44 -1.34
CA GLY A 424 2.35 -37.59 -2.74
C GLY A 424 2.16 -39.04 -3.17
N THR A 425 3.05 -39.92 -2.72
CA THR A 425 2.98 -41.38 -3.05
C THR A 425 1.83 -42.07 -2.34
N ILE A 426 1.59 -41.75 -1.07
CA ILE A 426 0.50 -42.30 -0.25
C ILE A 426 -0.84 -41.68 -0.60
N GLY A 427 -0.83 -40.40 -0.94
CA GLY A 427 -1.99 -39.51 -1.06
C GLY A 427 -2.30 -38.79 0.25
N TRP A 428 -2.32 -37.46 0.20
CA TRP A 428 -2.55 -36.62 1.39
C TRP A 428 -3.86 -36.91 2.09
N SER A 429 -4.95 -37.15 1.34
CA SER A 429 -6.25 -37.53 1.92
C SER A 429 -6.18 -38.85 2.69
N THR A 430 -5.36 -39.79 2.24
CA THR A 430 -5.13 -41.07 2.93
C THR A 430 -4.36 -40.83 4.23
N VAL A 431 -3.24 -40.07 4.18
CA VAL A 431 -2.44 -39.73 5.36
C VAL A 431 -3.30 -39.12 6.47
N PHE A 432 -4.07 -38.09 6.13
CA PHE A 432 -4.92 -37.42 7.10
C PHE A 432 -6.15 -38.26 7.51
N GLY A 433 -6.70 -39.05 6.60
CA GLY A 433 -7.78 -40.02 6.89
C GLY A 433 -7.35 -41.09 7.90
N GLU A 434 -6.13 -41.60 7.77
CA GLU A 434 -5.59 -42.60 8.69
C GLU A 434 -5.45 -42.11 10.12
N VAL A 435 -5.01 -40.86 10.33
CA VAL A 435 -4.91 -40.28 11.69
C VAL A 435 -6.27 -39.88 12.24
N ARG A 436 -7.19 -39.41 11.40
CA ARG A 436 -8.57 -39.12 11.81
C ARG A 436 -9.29 -40.35 12.35
N ALA A 437 -9.00 -41.53 11.82
CA ALA A 437 -9.53 -42.80 12.34
C ALA A 437 -9.11 -43.09 13.79
N HIS A 438 -8.07 -42.39 14.29
CA HIS A 438 -7.64 -42.46 15.67
C HIS A 438 -8.22 -41.32 16.54
N GLY A 439 -9.22 -40.57 16.04
CA GLY A 439 -9.93 -39.54 16.79
C GLY A 439 -9.39 -38.12 16.64
N LEU A 440 -8.45 -37.88 15.70
CA LEU A 440 -7.97 -36.53 15.37
C LEU A 440 -8.99 -35.81 14.49
N SER A 441 -10.14 -35.48 15.05
CA SER A 441 -11.33 -35.08 14.31
C SER A 441 -11.22 -33.71 13.63
N ARG A 442 -10.35 -32.84 14.14
CA ARG A 442 -10.13 -31.48 13.62
C ARG A 442 -8.88 -31.37 12.73
N THR A 443 -8.19 -32.50 12.49
CA THR A 443 -7.03 -32.59 11.62
C THR A 443 -7.46 -32.98 10.20
N ALA A 444 -7.16 -32.16 9.20
CA ALA A 444 -7.64 -32.38 7.84
C ALA A 444 -6.76 -31.70 6.76
N VAL A 445 -6.98 -32.14 5.53
CA VAL A 445 -6.60 -31.39 4.31
C VAL A 445 -7.82 -30.57 3.88
N THR A 446 -7.64 -29.29 3.71
CA THR A 446 -8.67 -28.35 3.27
C THR A 446 -8.25 -27.66 1.97
N ALA A 447 -9.13 -26.87 1.37
CA ALA A 447 -8.78 -26.04 0.22
C ALA A 447 -7.67 -25.00 0.55
N GLY A 448 -7.55 -24.60 1.83
CA GLY A 448 -6.52 -23.66 2.32
C GLY A 448 -5.23 -24.35 2.80
N GLY A 449 -5.09 -25.66 2.63
CA GLY A 449 -3.93 -26.44 3.08
C GLY A 449 -4.23 -27.36 4.26
N PHE A 450 -3.20 -27.68 5.03
CA PHE A 450 -3.31 -28.56 6.19
C PHE A 450 -3.78 -27.78 7.43
N VAL A 451 -4.67 -28.41 8.20
CA VAL A 451 -5.12 -27.89 9.50
C VAL A 451 -5.00 -28.99 10.57
N SER A 452 -4.68 -28.57 11.81
CA SER A 452 -4.68 -29.41 13.00
C SER A 452 -4.92 -28.56 14.24
N THR A 453 -5.00 -29.18 15.41
CA THR A 453 -5.20 -28.52 16.69
C THR A 453 -4.17 -29.03 17.70
N ALA A 454 -3.94 -28.25 18.76
CA ALA A 454 -3.06 -28.66 19.83
C ALA A 454 -3.57 -29.95 20.52
N ASN A 455 -4.91 -30.10 20.66
CA ASN A 455 -5.53 -31.30 21.22
C ASN A 455 -5.33 -32.54 20.34
N ASP A 456 -5.46 -32.40 19.00
CA ASP A 456 -5.27 -33.52 18.07
C ASP A 456 -3.80 -33.95 18.05
N LEU A 457 -2.83 -33.02 18.02
CA LEU A 457 -1.41 -33.35 18.09
C LEU A 457 -1.04 -34.03 19.42
N ALA A 458 -1.54 -33.51 20.54
CA ALA A 458 -1.32 -34.11 21.84
C ALA A 458 -1.95 -35.52 21.95
N LEU A 459 -3.15 -35.70 21.38
CA LEU A 459 -3.80 -37.01 21.33
C LEU A 459 -3.01 -37.99 20.47
N PHE A 460 -2.49 -37.56 19.33
CA PHE A 460 -1.64 -38.39 18.46
C PHE A 460 -0.40 -38.87 19.23
N LEU A 461 0.30 -37.96 19.90
CA LEU A 461 1.52 -38.29 20.64
C LEU A 461 1.23 -39.18 21.85
N GLN A 462 0.14 -38.97 22.56
CA GLN A 462 -0.30 -39.85 23.66
C GLN A 462 -0.56 -41.26 23.15
N LYS A 463 -1.27 -41.39 22.00
CA LYS A 463 -1.54 -42.71 21.38
C LYS A 463 -0.28 -43.35 20.81
N LEU A 464 0.69 -42.57 20.31
CA LEU A 464 1.98 -43.08 19.88
C LEU A 464 2.74 -43.68 21.05
N GLU A 465 2.83 -42.96 22.16
CA GLU A 465 3.55 -43.39 23.36
C GLU A 465 2.92 -44.64 23.97
N THR A 466 1.59 -44.72 24.03
CA THR A 466 0.84 -45.84 24.60
C THR A 466 0.57 -46.97 23.60
N ASN A 467 1.13 -46.91 22.40
CA ASN A 467 0.92 -47.83 21.28
C ASN A 467 -0.54 -48.06 20.87
N GLN A 468 -1.39 -47.02 21.06
CA GLN A 468 -2.79 -47.04 20.63
C GLN A 468 -2.98 -46.68 19.14
N LEU A 469 -1.89 -46.38 18.43
CA LEU A 469 -1.89 -46.20 16.97
C LEU A 469 -1.80 -47.54 16.22
N GLY A 470 -1.50 -48.65 16.90
CA GLY A 470 -1.43 -49.98 16.33
C GLY A 470 -0.21 -50.21 15.44
N LEU A 471 0.90 -49.54 15.70
CA LEU A 471 2.19 -49.79 15.08
C LEU A 471 2.86 -51.04 15.73
N SER A 472 3.67 -51.75 14.96
CA SER A 472 4.57 -52.73 15.56
C SER A 472 5.56 -52.07 16.51
N GLU A 473 6.04 -52.78 17.52
CA GLU A 473 6.99 -52.23 18.49
C GLU A 473 8.28 -51.70 17.82
N PRO A 474 8.89 -52.37 16.82
CA PRO A 474 10.03 -51.80 16.09
C PRO A 474 9.72 -50.47 15.38
N SER A 475 8.56 -50.35 14.74
CA SER A 475 8.14 -49.14 14.05
C SER A 475 7.86 -47.97 15.02
N ARG A 476 7.16 -48.26 16.12
CA ARG A 476 6.93 -47.29 17.20
C ARG A 476 8.24 -46.81 17.81
N ALA A 477 9.12 -47.72 18.21
CA ALA A 477 10.41 -47.40 18.81
C ALA A 477 11.28 -46.55 17.86
N ARG A 478 11.27 -46.86 16.56
CA ARG A 478 11.99 -46.09 15.55
C ARG A 478 11.46 -44.66 15.45
N LEU A 479 10.14 -44.45 15.43
CA LEU A 479 9.57 -43.10 15.38
C LEU A 479 9.95 -42.29 16.62
N LEU A 480 9.82 -42.87 17.79
CA LEU A 480 10.21 -42.22 19.05
C LEU A 480 11.72 -41.91 19.08
N ASP A 481 12.58 -42.78 18.56
CA ASP A 481 14.02 -42.55 18.47
C ASP A 481 14.36 -41.36 17.56
N VAL A 482 13.81 -41.32 16.33
CA VAL A 482 14.08 -40.18 15.43
C VAL A 482 13.52 -38.86 15.95
N MET A 483 12.40 -38.87 16.68
CA MET A 483 11.87 -37.70 17.35
C MET A 483 12.80 -37.21 18.47
N LYS A 484 13.44 -38.10 19.23
CA LYS A 484 14.44 -37.72 20.28
C LYS A 484 15.69 -37.08 19.67
N ARG A 485 15.98 -37.33 18.39
CA ARG A 485 17.13 -36.76 17.64
C ARG A 485 16.79 -35.52 16.82
N GLN A 486 15.59 -34.94 17.00
CA GLN A 486 15.20 -33.69 16.36
C GLN A 486 16.27 -32.62 16.61
N VAL A 487 16.70 -31.89 15.55
CA VAL A 487 17.77 -30.89 15.62
C VAL A 487 17.30 -29.51 16.11
N TYR A 488 16.02 -29.19 15.97
CA TYR A 488 15.44 -27.90 16.40
C TYR A 488 14.96 -28.00 17.83
N ARG A 489 15.81 -27.62 18.80
CA ARG A 489 15.59 -27.83 20.24
C ARG A 489 15.22 -26.58 21.04
N ASN A 490 14.86 -25.46 20.34
CA ASN A 490 14.63 -24.16 21.00
C ASN A 490 13.23 -23.99 21.60
N GLY A 491 12.29 -24.88 21.29
CA GLY A 491 10.92 -24.89 21.78
C GLY A 491 10.76 -25.62 23.11
N VAL A 492 9.87 -26.60 23.15
CA VAL A 492 9.61 -27.42 24.35
C VAL A 492 10.88 -27.99 24.99
N PRO A 493 11.83 -28.54 24.21
CA PRO A 493 13.05 -29.11 24.79
C PRO A 493 13.90 -28.11 25.58
N ALA A 494 13.86 -26.82 25.24
CA ALA A 494 14.59 -25.79 25.99
C ALA A 494 13.89 -25.37 27.31
N GLY A 495 12.64 -25.78 27.50
CA GLY A 495 11.82 -25.44 28.65
C GLY A 495 11.72 -26.53 29.70
N VAL A 496 11.93 -27.80 29.36
CA VAL A 496 11.62 -28.93 30.25
C VAL A 496 12.87 -29.66 30.71
N ASN A 497 12.73 -30.41 31.83
CA ASN A 497 13.79 -31.24 32.36
C ASN A 497 13.51 -32.71 32.04
N GLY A 498 14.30 -33.27 31.13
CA GLY A 498 14.15 -34.66 30.70
C GLY A 498 14.49 -34.89 29.24
N VAL A 499 14.36 -36.14 28.80
CA VAL A 499 14.49 -36.47 27.39
C VAL A 499 13.19 -36.10 26.67
N VAL A 500 13.31 -35.47 25.50
CA VAL A 500 12.15 -35.03 24.74
C VAL A 500 12.16 -35.63 23.34
N ALA A 501 11.06 -36.29 22.98
CA ALA A 501 10.75 -36.71 21.63
C ALA A 501 9.76 -35.69 21.02
N ASP A 502 10.22 -34.83 20.11
CA ASP A 502 9.41 -33.75 19.59
C ASP A 502 9.41 -33.64 18.06
N LYS A 503 8.46 -32.91 17.57
CA LYS A 503 8.43 -32.41 16.22
C LYS A 503 8.00 -30.95 16.18
N VAL A 504 8.90 -30.10 15.72
CA VAL A 504 8.60 -28.70 15.49
C VAL A 504 7.91 -28.47 14.15
N GLY A 505 7.18 -27.37 14.05
CA GLY A 505 6.63 -26.80 12.84
C GLY A 505 6.80 -25.30 12.81
N PHE A 506 7.33 -24.74 11.72
CA PHE A 506 7.45 -23.30 11.55
C PHE A 506 7.23 -22.92 10.09
N LEU A 507 6.50 -21.81 9.87
CA LEU A 507 6.16 -21.25 8.58
C LEU A 507 5.60 -19.83 8.77
N ASP A 508 6.22 -18.81 8.18
CA ASP A 508 5.68 -17.44 8.11
C ASP A 508 5.07 -16.90 9.42
N GLY A 509 5.82 -17.00 10.51
CA GLY A 509 5.38 -16.55 11.84
C GLY A 509 4.61 -17.59 12.65
N ILE A 510 4.21 -18.71 12.07
CA ILE A 510 3.66 -19.87 12.78
C ILE A 510 4.79 -20.62 13.46
N LEU A 511 4.65 -20.88 14.75
CA LEU A 511 5.58 -21.71 15.53
C LEU A 511 4.78 -22.74 16.32
N ASN A 512 5.05 -24.01 16.06
CA ASN A 512 4.41 -25.13 16.73
C ASN A 512 5.47 -26.08 17.26
N ASP A 513 5.19 -26.69 18.41
CA ASP A 513 6.01 -27.77 18.94
C ASP A 513 5.12 -28.82 19.62
N ALA A 514 5.26 -30.06 19.23
CA ALA A 514 4.50 -31.19 19.75
C ALA A 514 5.47 -32.25 20.28
N ALA A 515 5.42 -32.53 21.58
CA ALA A 515 6.45 -33.26 22.28
C ALA A 515 5.89 -34.29 23.28
N ILE A 516 6.61 -35.40 23.42
CA ILE A 516 6.54 -36.34 24.54
C ILE A 516 7.73 -36.07 25.45
N VAL A 517 7.46 -35.75 26.69
CA VAL A 517 8.49 -35.43 27.69
C VAL A 517 8.64 -36.59 28.65
N TYR A 518 9.85 -37.16 28.70
CA TYR A 518 10.23 -38.22 29.64
C TYR A 518 10.90 -37.57 30.87
N SER A 519 10.08 -37.07 31.76
CA SER A 519 10.57 -36.42 33.00
C SER A 519 10.90 -37.44 34.11
N PRO A 520 11.69 -37.06 35.11
CA PRO A 520 11.96 -37.94 36.28
C PRO A 520 10.72 -38.36 37.05
N LYS A 521 9.62 -37.62 36.95
CA LYS A 521 8.34 -37.91 37.66
C LYS A 521 7.27 -38.54 36.78
N GLY A 522 7.62 -38.92 35.57
CA GLY A 522 6.69 -39.59 34.65
C GLY A 522 6.68 -38.99 33.23
N VAL A 523 5.98 -39.66 32.36
CA VAL A 523 5.85 -39.25 30.95
C VAL A 523 4.59 -38.43 30.78
N TYR A 524 4.71 -37.30 30.06
CA TYR A 524 3.57 -36.48 29.66
C TYR A 524 3.75 -35.95 28.22
N VAL A 525 2.67 -35.51 27.62
CA VAL A 525 2.64 -34.93 26.30
C VAL A 525 2.31 -33.45 26.41
N ILE A 526 2.99 -32.62 25.65
CA ILE A 526 2.69 -31.19 25.48
C ILE A 526 2.66 -30.85 24.00
N SER A 527 1.63 -30.13 23.58
CA SER A 527 1.54 -29.56 22.25
C SER A 527 1.21 -28.07 22.36
N ILE A 528 2.02 -27.24 21.69
CA ILE A 528 1.86 -25.79 21.65
C ILE A 528 1.78 -25.38 20.18
N MET A 529 0.73 -24.63 19.85
CA MET A 529 0.57 -24.03 18.53
C MET A 529 0.36 -22.54 18.66
N SER A 530 1.03 -21.77 17.80
CA SER A 530 1.01 -20.31 17.89
C SER A 530 1.20 -19.63 16.55
N ASN A 531 0.72 -18.39 16.46
CA ASN A 531 0.97 -17.48 15.36
C ASN A 531 1.50 -16.15 15.91
N GLY A 532 2.62 -15.66 15.36
CA GLY A 532 3.27 -14.42 15.81
C GLY A 532 4.03 -14.53 17.14
N SER A 533 4.42 -15.74 17.59
CA SER A 533 5.15 -15.98 18.84
C SER A 533 6.66 -16.18 18.63
N SER A 534 7.37 -16.60 19.67
CA SER A 534 8.80 -16.91 19.63
C SER A 534 9.10 -18.28 20.26
N TRP A 535 10.22 -18.90 19.87
CA TRP A 535 10.69 -20.13 20.49
C TRP A 535 10.94 -19.97 22.00
N GLY A 536 11.42 -18.79 22.43
CA GLY A 536 11.62 -18.47 23.84
C GLY A 536 10.30 -18.43 24.62
N ALA A 537 9.21 -17.95 24.03
CA ALA A 537 7.88 -17.98 24.64
C ALA A 537 7.37 -19.42 24.78
N ILE A 538 7.51 -20.25 23.73
CA ILE A 538 7.16 -21.69 23.78
C ILE A 538 7.96 -22.39 24.88
N ALA A 539 9.28 -22.15 24.97
CA ALA A 539 10.13 -22.72 25.99
C ALA A 539 9.72 -22.27 27.43
N SER A 540 9.32 -20.99 27.57
CA SER A 540 8.87 -20.46 28.86
C SER A 540 7.55 -21.07 29.30
N VAL A 541 6.60 -21.24 28.38
CA VAL A 541 5.34 -21.95 28.63
C VAL A 541 5.61 -23.40 29.02
N ALA A 542 6.45 -24.10 28.27
CA ALA A 542 6.83 -25.49 28.56
C ALA A 542 7.47 -25.62 29.95
N ARG A 543 8.35 -24.67 30.33
CA ARG A 543 9.00 -24.65 31.66
C ARG A 543 8.01 -24.50 32.79
N ALA A 544 7.05 -23.57 32.65
CA ALA A 544 6.04 -23.38 33.70
C ALA A 544 5.18 -24.64 33.90
N ILE A 545 4.82 -25.31 32.80
CA ILE A 545 4.05 -26.55 32.79
C ILE A 545 4.89 -27.70 33.39
N ASP A 546 6.14 -27.88 32.95
CA ASP A 546 7.06 -28.92 33.47
C ASP A 546 7.27 -28.77 34.97
N THR A 547 7.55 -27.54 35.43
CA THR A 547 7.68 -27.25 36.86
C THR A 547 6.43 -27.72 37.63
N LYS A 548 5.23 -27.37 37.09
CA LYS A 548 3.98 -27.73 37.78
C LYS A 548 3.70 -29.25 37.76
N ILE A 549 4.04 -29.93 36.71
CA ILE A 549 3.84 -31.38 36.60
C ILE A 549 4.83 -32.15 37.47
N THR A 550 6.03 -31.59 37.65
CA THR A 550 7.13 -32.25 38.37
C THR A 550 7.25 -31.84 39.86
N GLU A 551 6.46 -30.87 40.34
CA GLU A 551 6.24 -30.61 41.76
C GLU A 551 5.56 -31.81 42.47
#